data_a77ad80475c997fa7466db529e0c539b
#
_entry.id   a77ad80475c997fa7466db529e0c539b
#
_cell.length_a   1.000
_cell.length_b   1.000
_cell.length_c   1.000
_cell.angle_alpha   90.00
_cell.angle_beta   90.00
_cell.angle_gamma   90.00
#
_symmetry.space_group_name_H-M   'P 1'
#
loop_
_entity.id
_entity.type
_entity.pdbx_description
1 polymer ?
#
loop_
_entity_poly.entity_id
_entity_poly.type
_entity_poly.pdbx_seq_one_letter_code
_entity_poly.pdbx_strand_id
1 'polypeptide(L)'
;MREGIPIEHFWFKGTMDGPLWWSYDLFGDGTVTLVCLPGHTDGQIGVKIKNGGKFVVLTSDAAFSERSWRERILPGYGFNEKAMLKSFDWIREQANDPDCVAVIANHDPDVKPRVIEL
;
A
#
# COMPACT_ATOMS: atom_id res chain seq x y z
N MET A 1 -10.85 -4.43 -22.87
CA MET A 1 -10.07 -5.64 -22.64
C MET A 1 -9.86 -6.38 -23.95
N ARG A 2 -8.68 -6.87 -24.20
CA ARG A 2 -8.39 -7.61 -25.44
C ARG A 2 -8.90 -9.04 -25.31
N GLU A 3 -9.48 -9.55 -26.39
CA GLU A 3 -9.84 -10.95 -26.47
C GLU A 3 -8.58 -11.84 -26.37
N GLY A 4 -8.71 -12.97 -25.72
CA GLY A 4 -7.63 -13.94 -25.58
C GLY A 4 -6.59 -13.64 -24.51
N ILE A 5 -6.69 -12.50 -23.80
CA ILE A 5 -5.83 -12.20 -22.68
C ILE A 5 -6.53 -12.67 -21.40
N PRO A 6 -5.96 -13.63 -20.67
CA PRO A 6 -6.57 -14.09 -19.43
C PRO A 6 -6.51 -13.00 -18.36
N ILE A 7 -7.58 -12.89 -17.59
CA ILE A 7 -7.61 -12.08 -16.36
C ILE A 7 -7.39 -13.03 -15.20
N GLU A 8 -6.32 -12.81 -14.46
CA GLU A 8 -6.06 -13.56 -13.26
C GLU A 8 -6.67 -12.86 -12.05
N HIS A 9 -7.32 -13.63 -11.21
CA HIS A 9 -7.90 -13.16 -9.97
C HIS A 9 -7.09 -13.70 -8.79
N PHE A 10 -7.09 -12.94 -7.69
CA PHE A 10 -6.50 -13.39 -6.45
C PHE A 10 -7.42 -13.05 -5.28
N TRP A 11 -7.20 -13.73 -4.18
CA TRP A 11 -7.91 -13.46 -2.93
C TRP A 11 -6.92 -13.12 -1.85
N PHE A 12 -7.18 -12.06 -1.09
CA PHE A 12 -6.38 -11.78 0.09
C PHE A 12 -6.49 -12.91 1.09
N LYS A 13 -5.35 -13.22 1.71
CA LYS A 13 -5.27 -14.25 2.75
C LYS A 13 -5.03 -13.58 4.10
N GLY A 14 -5.47 -14.23 5.18
CA GLY A 14 -5.19 -13.79 6.53
C GLY A 14 -3.71 -13.96 6.84
N THR A 15 -2.90 -12.97 6.48
CA THR A 15 -1.47 -12.93 6.78
C THR A 15 -1.22 -11.90 7.87
N MET A 16 0.01 -11.75 8.30
CA MET A 16 0.37 -10.77 9.34
C MET A 16 0.69 -9.40 8.76
N ASP A 17 0.38 -9.14 7.49
CA ASP A 17 0.67 -7.88 6.84
C ASP A 17 -0.61 -7.13 6.46
N GLY A 18 -0.54 -5.78 6.49
CA GLY A 18 -1.65 -4.90 6.18
C GLY A 18 -2.51 -4.52 7.38
N PRO A 19 -3.33 -3.45 7.25
CA PRO A 19 -4.16 -2.93 8.35
C PRO A 19 -5.26 -3.89 8.81
N LEU A 20 -5.69 -4.80 7.94
CA LEU A 20 -6.65 -5.86 8.26
C LEU A 20 -5.99 -7.23 8.26
N TRP A 21 -4.66 -7.27 8.17
CA TRP A 21 -3.87 -8.50 8.04
C TRP A 21 -4.25 -9.33 6.81
N TRP A 22 -4.72 -8.65 5.76
CA TRP A 22 -5.08 -9.25 4.49
C TRP A 22 -4.08 -8.84 3.43
N SER A 23 -3.37 -9.80 2.88
CA SER A 23 -2.41 -9.58 1.83
C SER A 23 -2.31 -10.78 0.89
N TYR A 24 -1.57 -10.60 -0.19
CA TYR A 24 -1.33 -11.64 -1.17
C TYR A 24 0.12 -11.56 -1.65
N ASP A 25 0.87 -12.62 -1.45
CA ASP A 25 2.24 -12.75 -1.92
C ASP A 25 2.22 -13.09 -3.41
N LEU A 26 2.53 -12.11 -4.26
CA LEU A 26 2.29 -12.21 -5.71
C LEU A 26 3.09 -13.35 -6.36
N PHE A 27 4.34 -13.54 -5.95
CA PHE A 27 5.23 -14.54 -6.55
C PHE A 27 5.51 -15.74 -5.63
N GLY A 28 4.98 -15.72 -4.42
CA GLY A 28 5.17 -16.80 -3.46
C GLY A 28 6.53 -16.80 -2.77
N ASP A 29 7.37 -15.78 -2.98
CA ASP A 29 8.72 -15.67 -2.41
C ASP A 29 8.90 -14.49 -1.44
N GLY A 30 7.82 -13.76 -1.17
CA GLY A 30 7.84 -12.61 -0.26
C GLY A 30 8.41 -11.33 -0.85
N THR A 31 8.79 -11.30 -2.13
CA THR A 31 9.40 -10.11 -2.74
C THR A 31 8.38 -9.02 -3.05
N VAL A 32 7.20 -9.39 -3.52
CA VAL A 32 6.12 -8.46 -3.84
C VAL A 32 4.84 -8.91 -3.16
N THR A 33 4.35 -8.10 -2.26
CA THR A 33 3.12 -8.36 -1.51
C THR A 33 2.08 -7.30 -1.82
N LEU A 34 0.90 -7.73 -2.26
CA LEU A 34 -0.25 -6.86 -2.42
C LEU A 34 -0.98 -6.79 -1.09
N VAL A 35 -1.18 -5.59 -0.58
CA VAL A 35 -1.74 -5.37 0.76
C VAL A 35 -3.08 -4.66 0.64
N CYS A 36 -4.09 -5.15 1.33
CA CYS A 36 -5.39 -4.48 1.37
C CYS A 36 -5.28 -3.20 2.21
N LEU A 37 -5.53 -2.05 1.57
CA LEU A 37 -5.52 -0.73 2.19
C LEU A 37 -6.89 -0.07 2.01
N PRO A 38 -7.91 -0.52 2.76
CA PRO A 38 -9.27 -0.04 2.54
C PRO A 38 -9.46 1.40 3.02
N GLY A 39 -10.51 2.03 2.53
CA GLY A 39 -10.90 3.39 2.93
C GLY A 39 -11.33 4.22 1.75
N HIS A 40 -10.45 4.49 0.81
CA HIS A 40 -10.78 5.16 -0.45
C HIS A 40 -11.77 4.29 -1.25
N THR A 41 -11.47 3.01 -1.38
CA THR A 41 -12.40 1.96 -1.79
C THR A 41 -12.19 0.73 -0.92
N ASP A 42 -13.15 -0.21 -0.92
CA ASP A 42 -13.01 -1.45 -0.15
C ASP A 42 -11.91 -2.35 -0.71
N GLY A 43 -11.66 -2.27 -2.00
CA GLY A 43 -10.66 -3.08 -2.69
C GLY A 43 -9.34 -2.38 -2.98
N GLN A 44 -9.07 -1.25 -2.33
CA GLN A 44 -7.83 -0.51 -2.55
C GLN A 44 -6.62 -1.34 -2.14
N ILE A 45 -5.60 -1.35 -3.00
CA ILE A 45 -4.40 -2.14 -2.83
C ILE A 45 -3.19 -1.23 -2.74
N GLY A 46 -2.32 -1.50 -1.77
CA GLY A 46 -0.94 -1.04 -1.78
C GLY A 46 -0.01 -2.17 -2.17
N VAL A 47 1.23 -1.84 -2.47
CA VAL A 47 2.26 -2.81 -2.85
C VAL A 47 3.47 -2.63 -1.95
N LYS A 48 3.94 -3.74 -1.37
CA LYS A 48 5.17 -3.76 -0.58
C LYS A 48 6.20 -4.60 -1.33
N ILE A 49 7.34 -4.00 -1.62
CA ILE A 49 8.43 -4.63 -2.36
C ILE A 49 9.62 -4.82 -1.43
N LYS A 50 10.08 -6.06 -1.28
CA LYS A 50 11.15 -6.42 -0.36
C LYS A 50 12.34 -7.01 -1.09
N ASN A 51 13.54 -6.67 -0.62
CA ASN A 51 14.77 -7.28 -1.06
C ASN A 51 15.85 -7.12 0.02
N GLY A 52 16.48 -8.23 0.40
CA GLY A 52 17.60 -8.22 1.33
C GLY A 52 17.27 -7.63 2.71
N GLY A 53 16.06 -7.80 3.20
CA GLY A 53 15.62 -7.25 4.48
C GLY A 53 15.16 -5.80 4.42
N LYS A 54 15.29 -5.14 3.29
CA LYS A 54 14.81 -3.77 3.05
C LYS A 54 13.49 -3.81 2.26
N PHE A 55 12.67 -2.76 2.39
CA PHE A 55 11.42 -2.72 1.65
C PHE A 55 10.98 -1.29 1.31
N VAL A 56 10.09 -1.21 0.32
CA VAL A 56 9.40 0.02 -0.12
C VAL A 56 7.91 -0.26 -0.10
N VAL A 57 7.11 0.75 0.26
CA VAL A 57 5.65 0.68 0.21
C VAL A 57 5.13 1.68 -0.81
N LEU A 58 4.31 1.19 -1.74
CA LEU A 58 3.57 2.02 -2.69
C LEU A 58 2.12 2.03 -2.22
N THR A 59 1.62 3.19 -1.81
CA THR A 59 0.29 3.27 -1.16
C THR A 59 -0.87 3.32 -2.15
N SER A 60 -0.60 3.53 -3.44
CA SER A 60 -1.64 3.80 -4.45
C SER A 60 -2.51 4.99 -3.98
N ASP A 61 -3.82 4.91 -4.14
CA ASP A 61 -4.74 5.97 -3.72
C ASP A 61 -5.19 5.86 -2.25
N ALA A 62 -4.59 4.95 -1.47
CA ALA A 62 -4.89 4.84 -0.04
C ALA A 62 -4.50 6.10 0.74
N ALA A 63 -3.49 6.81 0.25
CA ALA A 63 -3.10 8.11 0.77
C ALA A 63 -2.67 9.02 -0.39
N PHE A 64 -3.01 10.32 -0.31
CA PHE A 64 -2.64 11.27 -1.37
C PHE A 64 -1.21 11.76 -1.25
N SER A 65 -0.69 11.86 -0.04
CA SER A 65 0.66 12.34 0.24
C SER A 65 1.16 11.81 1.57
N GLU A 66 2.45 12.00 1.81
CA GLU A 66 3.06 11.69 3.11
C GLU A 66 2.35 12.41 4.25
N ARG A 67 1.99 13.67 4.03
CA ARG A 67 1.26 14.45 5.02
C ARG A 67 -0.08 13.82 5.38
N SER A 68 -0.79 13.24 4.41
CA SER A 68 -2.09 12.61 4.64
C SER A 68 -2.01 11.51 5.68
N TRP A 69 -1.07 10.58 5.53
CA TRP A 69 -1.00 9.44 6.44
C TRP A 69 -0.23 9.76 7.72
N ARG A 70 0.71 10.70 7.71
CA ARG A 70 1.41 11.11 8.92
C ARG A 70 0.53 11.90 9.88
N GLU A 71 -0.25 12.83 9.35
CA GLU A 71 -1.12 13.70 10.14
C GLU A 71 -2.56 13.21 10.22
N ARG A 72 -2.86 12.04 9.62
CA ARG A 72 -4.20 11.43 9.57
C ARG A 72 -5.24 12.38 8.98
N ILE A 73 -4.88 13.05 7.87
CA ILE A 73 -5.79 13.99 7.19
C ILE A 73 -6.69 13.21 6.26
N LEU A 74 -7.99 13.22 6.56
CA LEU A 74 -9.00 12.59 5.72
C LEU A 74 -9.39 13.51 4.57
N PRO A 75 -9.68 12.96 3.38
CA PRO A 75 -10.32 13.71 2.30
C PRO A 75 -11.73 14.15 2.74
N GLY A 76 -12.35 15.05 1.96
CA GLY A 76 -13.59 15.70 2.36
C GLY A 76 -14.80 14.79 2.52
N TYR A 77 -14.98 13.77 1.68
CA TYR A 77 -16.16 12.88 1.72
C TYR A 77 -15.96 11.66 0.81
N GLY A 78 -16.88 10.71 0.92
CA GLY A 78 -16.95 9.57 -0.01
C GLY A 78 -16.12 8.35 0.37
N PHE A 79 -15.71 8.23 1.64
CA PHE A 79 -14.81 7.17 2.10
C PHE A 79 -15.31 6.52 3.38
N ASN A 80 -14.78 5.33 3.64
CA ASN A 80 -14.88 4.73 4.96
C ASN A 80 -13.77 5.31 5.84
N GLU A 81 -14.11 6.26 6.69
CA GLU A 81 -13.14 6.97 7.54
C GLU A 81 -12.36 6.04 8.47
N LYS A 82 -13.05 5.11 9.12
CA LYS A 82 -12.39 4.16 10.03
C LYS A 82 -11.39 3.29 9.31
N ALA A 83 -11.75 2.76 8.15
CA ALA A 83 -10.86 1.94 7.35
C ALA A 83 -9.67 2.74 6.85
N MET A 84 -9.90 3.99 6.41
CA MET A 84 -8.83 4.86 5.94
C MET A 84 -7.85 5.20 7.06
N LEU A 85 -8.33 5.48 8.26
CA LEU A 85 -7.45 5.73 9.41
C LEU A 85 -6.62 4.50 9.79
N LYS A 86 -7.18 3.31 9.71
CA LYS A 86 -6.42 2.07 9.91
C LYS A 86 -5.34 1.90 8.87
N SER A 87 -5.64 2.23 7.61
CA SER A 87 -4.66 2.18 6.54
C SER A 87 -3.54 3.20 6.76
N PHE A 88 -3.85 4.41 7.19
CA PHE A 88 -2.86 5.44 7.54
C PHE A 88 -1.97 4.97 8.69
N ASP A 89 -2.53 4.40 9.73
CA ASP A 89 -1.77 3.92 10.88
C ASP A 89 -0.82 2.78 10.48
N TRP A 90 -1.27 1.87 9.62
CA TRP A 90 -0.40 0.82 9.10
C TRP A 90 0.75 1.40 8.27
N ILE A 91 0.47 2.38 7.38
CA ILE A 91 1.49 3.04 6.58
C ILE A 91 2.53 3.72 7.48
N ARG A 92 2.08 4.38 8.56
CA ARG A 92 3.00 5.01 9.53
C ARG A 92 3.88 3.98 10.21
N GLU A 93 3.34 2.83 10.59
CA GLU A 93 4.13 1.75 11.16
C GLU A 93 5.22 1.28 10.19
N GLN A 94 4.87 1.12 8.91
CA GLN A 94 5.84 0.74 7.89
C GLN A 94 6.92 1.81 7.75
N ALA A 95 6.55 3.08 7.67
CA ALA A 95 7.48 4.19 7.54
C ALA A 95 8.44 4.32 8.71
N ASN A 96 8.00 3.94 9.91
CA ASN A 96 8.82 3.97 11.12
C ASN A 96 9.73 2.75 11.27
N ASP A 97 9.54 1.73 10.45
CA ASP A 97 10.41 0.56 10.44
C ASP A 97 11.79 0.95 9.88
N PRO A 98 12.89 0.64 10.60
CA PRO A 98 14.24 0.99 10.12
C PRO A 98 14.62 0.36 8.78
N ASP A 99 13.95 -0.71 8.37
CA ASP A 99 14.17 -1.36 7.09
C ASP A 99 13.37 -0.76 5.94
N CYS A 100 12.47 0.19 6.24
CA CYS A 100 11.69 0.88 5.21
C CYS A 100 12.53 1.94 4.51
N VAL A 101 12.76 1.75 3.20
CA VAL A 101 13.55 2.69 2.39
C VAL A 101 12.72 3.90 1.97
N ALA A 102 11.46 3.67 1.60
CA ALA A 102 10.56 4.74 1.17
C ALA A 102 9.09 4.31 1.25
N VAL A 103 8.23 5.31 1.42
CA VAL A 103 6.78 5.19 1.25
C VAL A 103 6.38 6.20 0.18
N ILE A 104 5.71 5.73 -0.87
CA ILE A 104 5.38 6.55 -2.04
C ILE A 104 3.88 6.55 -2.26
N ALA A 105 3.29 7.75 -2.24
CA ALA A 105 1.88 7.97 -2.54
C ALA A 105 1.72 8.50 -3.96
N ASN A 106 0.63 8.10 -4.64
CA ASN A 106 0.41 8.44 -6.06
C ASN A 106 0.29 9.93 -6.36
N HIS A 107 -0.33 10.67 -5.46
CA HIS A 107 -0.66 12.09 -5.68
C HIS A 107 0.22 13.04 -4.90
N ASP A 108 1.34 12.56 -4.36
CA ASP A 108 2.26 13.40 -3.60
C ASP A 108 3.07 14.28 -4.56
N PRO A 109 2.93 15.62 -4.49
CA PRO A 109 3.67 16.51 -5.38
C PRO A 109 5.18 16.53 -5.10
N ASP A 110 5.59 16.05 -3.93
CA ASP A 110 7.01 15.99 -3.54
C ASP A 110 7.70 14.72 -4.04
N VAL A 111 6.92 13.75 -4.56
CA VAL A 111 7.47 12.54 -5.14
C VAL A 111 7.92 12.83 -6.57
N LYS A 112 9.18 12.54 -6.86
CA LYS A 112 9.77 12.74 -8.19
C LYS A 112 10.18 11.39 -8.77
N PRO A 113 10.16 11.25 -10.11
CA PRO A 113 10.68 10.06 -10.75
C PRO A 113 12.12 9.78 -10.32
N ARG A 114 12.36 8.56 -9.85
CA ARG A 114 13.70 8.13 -9.40
C ARG A 114 13.81 6.62 -9.40
N VAL A 115 15.03 6.12 -9.39
CA VAL A 115 15.33 4.72 -9.18
C VAL A 115 15.62 4.49 -7.70
N ILE A 116 14.97 3.50 -7.10
CA ILE A 116 15.23 3.09 -5.72
C ILE A 116 15.84 1.69 -5.76
N GLU A 117 17.03 1.56 -5.20
CA GLU A 117 17.71 0.27 -5.08
C GLU A 117 17.46 -0.32 -3.68
N LEU A 118 17.10 -1.59 -3.65
CA LEU A 118 16.87 -2.33 -2.42
C LEU A 118 17.98 -3.36 -2.16
#